data_cfffb58710f8f7e0adcac74bd75d18d2
#
_entry.id   cfffb58710f8f7e0adcac74bd75d18d2
#
_cell.length_a   1.000
_cell.length_b   1.000
_cell.length_c   1.000
_cell.angle_alpha   90.00
_cell.angle_beta   90.00
_cell.angle_gamma   90.00
#
_symmetry.space_group_name_H-M   'P 1'
#
loop_
_entity.id
_entity.type
_entity.pdbx_description
1 polymer ?
#
loop_
_entity_poly.entity_id
_entity_poly.type
_entity_poly.pdbx_seq_one_letter_code
_entity_poly.pdbx_strand_id
1 'polypeptide(L)'
;SLYFLIVGRSRDLIDRDPRDRCTTADNPKVYVATKREIESKRTRKFALMYDFFNGMEFNPRLMGVDIKMFLYVFGAVVLELNLLSAANEQVQTTLGHLSSNMIVYQLCFAWFLVEYLYFEHVHLYTYDLFAEKIGQKLVWGCLFFYPYFYGIGVRYLVDNEGQEEMTNLEVILNLAMFLCGWIMTRGANLQKYYLKRNPDQKFVTLFVVLHLSQQTVPGTKRRVLCSGFWGVSRHLNYFGEIVQATALAVPSYLWSGSLVPFVYPIYYILLFLGRVHDDDKICEKKYGKKAWGEYCGMVPYRIVPGVW
;
A
#
# COMPACT_ATOMS: atom_id res chain seq x y z
N SER A 1 12.25 -14.71 -10.54
CA SER A 1 11.09 -13.90 -10.20
C SER A 1 11.11 -12.51 -10.84
N LEU A 2 12.25 -11.79 -10.83
CA LEU A 2 12.40 -10.53 -11.59
C LEU A 2 12.15 -10.73 -13.09
N TYR A 3 12.61 -11.86 -13.63
CA TYR A 3 12.33 -12.28 -15.00
C TYR A 3 10.82 -12.51 -15.24
N PHE A 4 10.09 -13.05 -14.25
CA PHE A 4 8.64 -13.21 -14.33
C PHE A 4 7.90 -11.87 -14.20
N LEU A 5 8.41 -10.93 -13.44
CA LEU A 5 7.91 -9.55 -13.37
C LEU A 5 8.11 -8.80 -14.70
N ILE A 6 9.26 -8.97 -15.35
CA ILE A 6 9.62 -8.23 -16.55
C ILE A 6 9.13 -8.87 -17.84
N VAL A 7 9.14 -10.20 -17.97
CA VAL A 7 8.97 -10.88 -19.28
C VAL A 7 7.72 -11.75 -19.36
N GLY A 8 7.09 -12.09 -18.22
CA GLY A 8 6.44 -13.16 -18.56
C GLY A 8 5.05 -13.52 -18.43
N ARG A 9 4.82 -14.11 -17.39
CA ARG A 9 3.47 -14.56 -17.04
C ARG A 9 2.46 -13.43 -16.92
N SER A 10 2.98 -12.25 -17.04
CA SER A 10 2.22 -11.02 -17.19
C SER A 10 1.33 -11.00 -18.43
N ARG A 11 1.57 -11.76 -19.49
CA ARG A 11 0.63 -11.78 -20.63
C ARG A 11 -0.79 -12.16 -20.20
N ASP A 12 -0.97 -13.18 -19.39
CA ASP A 12 -2.31 -13.56 -18.92
C ASP A 12 -2.87 -12.67 -17.79
N LEU A 13 -2.00 -12.01 -17.03
CA LEU A 13 -2.39 -11.10 -15.95
C LEU A 13 -2.48 -9.65 -16.42
N ILE A 14 -1.68 -9.26 -17.40
CA ILE A 14 -1.54 -7.90 -17.93
C ILE A 14 -2.38 -7.72 -19.20
N ASP A 15 -2.54 -8.73 -20.07
CA ASP A 15 -3.42 -8.66 -21.24
C ASP A 15 -4.90 -8.63 -20.89
N ARG A 16 -5.22 -9.02 -19.67
CA ARG A 16 -6.51 -8.66 -19.08
C ARG A 16 -6.27 -7.46 -18.17
N ASP A 17 -6.27 -6.27 -18.76
CA ASP A 17 -6.35 -5.02 -18.03
C ASP A 17 -7.31 -5.23 -16.84
N PRO A 18 -6.89 -4.98 -15.56
CA PRO A 18 -7.80 -5.06 -14.42
C PRO A 18 -9.08 -4.28 -14.68
N ARG A 19 -9.00 -3.27 -15.56
CA ARG A 19 -10.12 -2.53 -16.13
C ARG A 19 -11.00 -3.39 -17.02
N ASP A 20 -10.46 -4.31 -17.80
CA ASP A 20 -11.21 -5.20 -18.69
C ASP A 20 -11.79 -6.40 -17.94
N ARG A 21 -11.15 -6.89 -16.90
CA ARG A 21 -11.76 -7.91 -16.00
C ARG A 21 -12.88 -7.35 -15.14
N CYS A 22 -12.82 -6.09 -14.82
CA CYS A 22 -13.96 -5.38 -14.27
C CYS A 22 -15.03 -5.07 -15.32
N THR A 23 -14.75 -5.18 -16.64
CA THR A 23 -15.71 -4.87 -17.72
C THR A 23 -16.65 -6.00 -18.05
N THR A 24 -16.33 -7.26 -17.77
CA THR A 24 -17.25 -8.37 -18.04
C THR A 24 -18.46 -8.42 -17.12
N ALA A 25 -18.41 -7.74 -15.98
CA ALA A 25 -19.56 -7.60 -15.09
C ALA A 25 -20.00 -6.15 -14.88
N ASP A 26 -19.11 -5.14 -14.98
CA ASP A 26 -19.47 -3.73 -14.77
C ASP A 26 -18.33 -2.78 -15.11
N ASN A 27 -18.61 -1.89 -15.97
CA ASN A 27 -17.83 -0.90 -16.67
C ASN A 27 -16.78 -0.12 -15.80
N PRO A 28 -15.46 -0.44 -15.83
CA PRO A 28 -14.44 0.35 -15.16
C PRO A 28 -14.23 1.70 -15.83
N LYS A 29 -14.75 1.90 -17.05
CA LYS A 29 -14.87 3.24 -17.64
C LYS A 29 -15.58 4.20 -16.69
N VAL A 30 -16.45 3.69 -15.79
CA VAL A 30 -17.15 4.51 -14.78
C VAL A 30 -16.19 5.02 -13.70
N TYR A 31 -15.26 4.19 -13.20
CA TYR A 31 -14.31 4.65 -12.18
C TYR A 31 -13.32 5.67 -12.74
N VAL A 32 -12.77 5.36 -13.91
CA VAL A 32 -11.83 6.26 -14.61
C VAL A 32 -12.53 7.54 -15.04
N ALA A 33 -13.76 7.45 -15.58
CA ALA A 33 -14.55 8.63 -15.93
C ALA A 33 -14.91 9.48 -14.71
N THR A 34 -15.23 8.84 -13.58
CA THR A 34 -15.54 9.53 -12.32
C THR A 34 -14.34 10.31 -11.80
N LYS A 35 -13.13 9.70 -11.83
CA LYS A 35 -11.90 10.41 -11.47
C LYS A 35 -11.63 11.55 -12.43
N ARG A 36 -11.75 11.33 -13.75
CA ARG A 36 -11.62 12.40 -14.77
C ARG A 36 -12.60 13.55 -14.58
N GLU A 37 -13.85 13.27 -14.23
CA GLU A 37 -14.85 14.33 -13.97
C GLU A 37 -14.53 15.13 -12.71
N ILE A 38 -14.03 14.48 -11.67
CA ILE A 38 -13.58 15.17 -10.44
C ILE A 38 -12.35 16.03 -10.74
N GLU A 39 -11.42 15.48 -11.50
CA GLU A 39 -10.20 16.16 -11.92
C GLU A 39 -10.47 17.29 -12.92
N SER A 40 -11.37 17.10 -13.90
CA SER A 40 -11.67 18.11 -14.94
C SER A 40 -12.31 19.38 -14.38
N LYS A 41 -13.02 19.29 -13.26
CA LYS A 41 -13.59 20.46 -12.58
C LYS A 41 -12.54 21.28 -11.84
N ARG A 42 -11.36 20.71 -11.56
CA ARG A 42 -10.34 21.32 -10.68
C ARG A 42 -9.33 22.21 -11.41
N THR A 43 -9.13 22.10 -12.74
CA THR A 43 -7.83 22.53 -13.30
C THR A 43 -7.79 23.11 -14.72
N ARG A 44 -8.81 23.80 -15.21
CA ARG A 44 -8.73 24.41 -16.55
C ARG A 44 -7.61 25.46 -16.71
N LYS A 45 -7.15 26.11 -15.63
CA LYS A 45 -6.11 27.17 -15.71
C LYS A 45 -4.67 26.68 -15.87
N PHE A 46 -4.36 25.41 -15.50
CA PHE A 46 -3.01 24.85 -15.53
C PHE A 46 -3.00 23.41 -16.09
N ALA A 47 -3.76 23.15 -17.15
CA ALA A 47 -3.95 21.82 -17.70
C ALA A 47 -2.61 21.13 -18.04
N LEU A 48 -1.66 21.81 -18.66
CA LEU A 48 -0.36 21.25 -19.05
C LEU A 48 0.48 20.84 -17.83
N MET A 49 0.56 21.69 -16.81
CA MET A 49 1.29 21.38 -15.58
C MET A 49 0.64 20.23 -14.81
N TYR A 50 -0.68 20.21 -14.79
CA TYR A 50 -1.45 19.13 -14.17
C TYR A 50 -1.22 17.81 -14.88
N ASP A 51 -1.28 17.78 -16.21
CA ASP A 51 -1.06 16.57 -17.02
C ASP A 51 0.39 16.09 -16.94
N PHE A 52 1.35 16.99 -16.89
CA PHE A 52 2.76 16.66 -16.65
C PHE A 52 2.94 16.02 -15.26
N PHE A 53 2.38 16.64 -14.22
CA PHE A 53 2.57 16.17 -12.85
C PHE A 53 1.82 14.86 -12.56
N ASN A 54 0.55 14.74 -12.99
CA ASN A 54 -0.28 13.57 -12.72
C ASN A 54 -0.22 12.50 -13.83
N GLY A 55 0.23 12.86 -15.02
CA GLY A 55 0.30 11.97 -16.18
C GLY A 55 -1.00 11.86 -16.97
N MET A 56 -0.89 11.35 -18.19
CA MET A 56 -2.00 11.14 -19.11
C MET A 56 -2.37 9.66 -19.27
N GLU A 57 -1.40 8.76 -19.14
CA GLU A 57 -1.57 7.32 -19.32
C GLU A 57 -1.59 6.55 -17.99
N PHE A 58 -2.39 5.49 -17.92
CA PHE A 58 -2.50 4.69 -16.71
C PHE A 58 -1.39 3.64 -16.60
N ASN A 59 -1.22 2.81 -17.63
CA ASN A 59 -0.23 1.74 -17.63
C ASN A 59 0.42 1.65 -19.02
N PRO A 60 1.31 2.59 -19.39
CA PRO A 60 2.04 2.52 -20.65
C PRO A 60 2.97 1.30 -20.65
N ARG A 61 3.09 0.68 -21.82
CA ARG A 61 3.98 -0.46 -22.04
C ARG A 61 5.06 -0.10 -23.06
N LEU A 62 6.28 -0.47 -22.74
CA LEU A 62 7.42 -0.36 -23.65
C LEU A 62 8.03 -1.76 -23.83
N MET A 63 8.10 -2.23 -25.08
CA MET A 63 8.63 -3.57 -25.42
C MET A 63 7.95 -4.71 -24.62
N GLY A 64 6.63 -4.58 -24.33
CA GLY A 64 5.87 -5.56 -23.57
C GLY A 64 5.98 -5.43 -22.04
N VAL A 65 6.86 -4.57 -21.52
CA VAL A 65 7.02 -4.30 -20.08
C VAL A 65 6.05 -3.21 -19.63
N ASP A 66 5.34 -3.44 -18.53
CA ASP A 66 4.55 -2.40 -17.87
C ASP A 66 5.49 -1.45 -17.12
N ILE A 67 5.56 -0.19 -17.59
CA ILE A 67 6.51 0.80 -17.08
C ILE A 67 6.19 1.16 -15.61
N LYS A 68 4.92 1.16 -15.21
CA LYS A 68 4.55 1.46 -13.83
C LYS A 68 5.04 0.38 -12.88
N MET A 69 4.80 -0.90 -13.21
CA MET A 69 5.31 -2.02 -12.42
C MET A 69 6.82 -2.05 -12.36
N PHE A 70 7.48 -1.77 -13.49
CA PHE A 70 8.95 -1.64 -13.53
C PHE A 70 9.45 -0.58 -12.55
N LEU A 71 8.84 0.61 -12.51
CA LEU A 71 9.24 1.69 -11.61
C LEU A 71 9.04 1.31 -10.13
N TYR A 72 7.95 0.64 -9.79
CA TYR A 72 7.72 0.16 -8.42
C TYR A 72 8.77 -0.88 -7.98
N VAL A 73 9.05 -1.85 -8.85
CA VAL A 73 10.07 -2.88 -8.56
C VAL A 73 11.46 -2.26 -8.47
N PHE A 74 11.79 -1.35 -9.38
CA PHE A 74 13.06 -0.63 -9.36
C PHE A 74 13.23 0.14 -8.05
N GLY A 75 12.22 0.92 -7.64
CA GLY A 75 12.24 1.66 -6.38
C GLY A 75 12.39 0.75 -5.16
N ALA A 76 11.71 -0.42 -5.16
CA ALA A 76 11.84 -1.41 -4.09
C ALA A 76 13.28 -1.98 -3.99
N VAL A 77 13.89 -2.32 -5.12
CA VAL A 77 15.27 -2.82 -5.16
C VAL A 77 16.25 -1.75 -4.67
N VAL A 78 16.09 -0.49 -5.11
CA VAL A 78 16.97 0.60 -4.66
C VAL A 78 16.79 0.87 -3.16
N LEU A 79 15.56 0.81 -2.64
CA LEU A 79 15.32 0.90 -1.20
C LEU A 79 16.10 -0.17 -0.44
N GLU A 80 15.97 -1.45 -0.84
CA GLU A 80 16.67 -2.55 -0.16
C GLU A 80 18.19 -2.40 -0.23
N LEU A 81 18.74 -1.98 -1.37
CA LEU A 81 20.18 -1.71 -1.51
C LEU A 81 20.65 -0.58 -0.57
N ASN A 82 19.85 0.48 -0.39
CA ASN A 82 20.15 1.54 0.56
C ASN A 82 20.17 1.02 2.01
N LEU A 83 19.20 0.18 2.36
CA LEU A 83 19.12 -0.41 3.70
C LEU A 83 20.29 -1.34 3.98
N LEU A 84 20.65 -2.21 3.03
CA LEU A 84 21.81 -3.10 3.14
C LEU A 84 23.13 -2.32 3.20
N SER A 85 23.24 -1.23 2.45
CA SER A 85 24.41 -0.34 2.53
C SER A 85 24.56 0.28 3.92
N ALA A 86 23.46 0.75 4.51
CA ALA A 86 23.47 1.31 5.87
C ALA A 86 23.82 0.24 6.92
N ALA A 87 23.30 -0.98 6.79
CA ALA A 87 23.66 -2.08 7.67
C ALA A 87 25.15 -2.42 7.58
N ASN A 88 25.70 -2.45 6.36
CA ASN A 88 27.13 -2.65 6.17
C ASN A 88 27.97 -1.50 6.77
N GLU A 89 27.52 -0.26 6.65
CA GLU A 89 28.17 0.89 7.27
C GLU A 89 28.18 0.76 8.79
N GLN A 90 27.07 0.37 9.43
CA GLN A 90 27.04 0.11 10.86
C GLN A 90 28.04 -0.98 11.27
N VAL A 91 28.12 -2.10 10.53
CA VAL A 91 29.09 -3.17 10.82
C VAL A 91 30.53 -2.67 10.73
N GLN A 92 30.85 -1.79 9.78
CA GLN A 92 32.20 -1.22 9.66
C GLN A 92 32.53 -0.24 10.79
N THR A 93 31.60 0.58 11.20
CA THR A 93 31.80 1.58 12.28
C THR A 93 31.83 0.97 13.67
N THR A 94 31.13 -0.16 13.87
CA THR A 94 31.01 -0.87 15.16
C THR A 94 31.94 -2.09 15.31
N LEU A 95 33.00 -2.17 14.54
CA LEU A 95 33.99 -3.26 14.58
C LEU A 95 33.38 -4.67 14.39
N GLY A 96 32.40 -4.79 13.51
CA GLY A 96 31.77 -6.07 13.13
C GLY A 96 30.45 -6.37 13.83
N HIS A 97 29.93 -5.46 14.65
CA HIS A 97 28.65 -5.64 15.33
C HIS A 97 27.48 -5.04 14.53
N LEU A 98 26.37 -5.74 14.50
CA LEU A 98 25.09 -5.27 13.94
C LEU A 98 24.06 -5.20 15.07
N SER A 99 23.54 -4.01 15.35
CA SER A 99 22.61 -3.79 16.46
C SER A 99 21.27 -4.52 16.25
N SER A 100 20.63 -4.92 17.35
CA SER A 100 19.28 -5.52 17.31
C SER A 100 18.26 -4.59 16.66
N ASN A 101 18.39 -3.27 16.82
CA ASN A 101 17.57 -2.25 16.17
C ASN A 101 17.71 -2.32 14.64
N MET A 102 18.93 -2.40 14.11
CA MET A 102 19.18 -2.53 12.68
C MET A 102 18.66 -3.86 12.13
N ILE A 103 18.86 -4.96 12.86
CA ILE A 103 18.37 -6.28 12.45
C ILE A 103 16.85 -6.26 12.33
N VAL A 104 16.12 -5.74 13.34
CA VAL A 104 14.65 -5.64 13.31
C VAL A 104 14.18 -4.77 12.15
N TYR A 105 14.82 -3.62 11.96
CA TYR A 105 14.51 -2.71 10.86
C TYR A 105 14.66 -3.38 9.49
N GLN A 106 15.78 -4.05 9.25
CA GLN A 106 16.07 -4.78 8.02
C GLN A 106 15.07 -5.92 7.79
N LEU A 107 14.78 -6.73 8.80
CA LEU A 107 13.83 -7.83 8.70
C LEU A 107 12.42 -7.35 8.35
N CYS A 108 11.97 -6.26 8.96
CA CYS A 108 10.64 -5.69 8.66
C CYS A 108 10.57 -5.16 7.23
N PHE A 109 11.60 -4.47 6.73
CA PHE A 109 11.63 -4.00 5.35
C PHE A 109 11.79 -5.12 4.35
N ALA A 110 12.68 -6.08 4.58
CA ALA A 110 12.83 -7.25 3.72
C ALA A 110 11.49 -8.02 3.60
N TRP A 111 10.78 -8.21 4.73
CA TRP A 111 9.43 -8.79 4.71
C TRP A 111 8.47 -7.96 3.87
N PHE A 112 8.43 -6.64 4.09
CA PHE A 112 7.57 -5.72 3.35
C PHE A 112 7.81 -5.80 1.84
N LEU A 113 9.07 -5.85 1.39
CA LEU A 113 9.41 -5.93 -0.03
C LEU A 113 9.12 -7.32 -0.63
N VAL A 114 9.47 -8.39 0.08
CA VAL A 114 9.22 -9.78 -0.38
C VAL A 114 7.72 -10.05 -0.51
N GLU A 115 6.92 -9.65 0.49
CA GLU A 115 5.48 -9.84 0.44
C GLU A 115 4.82 -8.99 -0.66
N TYR A 116 5.32 -7.76 -0.86
CA TYR A 116 4.84 -6.90 -1.94
C TYR A 116 5.04 -7.56 -3.31
N LEU A 117 6.22 -8.12 -3.56
CA LEU A 117 6.52 -8.83 -4.80
C LEU A 117 5.73 -10.15 -4.91
N TYR A 118 5.57 -10.90 -3.82
CA TYR A 118 4.83 -12.17 -3.81
C TYR A 118 3.34 -11.95 -4.12
N PHE A 119 2.72 -10.92 -3.55
CA PHE A 119 1.32 -10.59 -3.76
C PHE A 119 1.08 -9.58 -4.90
N GLU A 120 1.99 -9.46 -5.85
CA GLU A 120 1.88 -8.56 -7.01
C GLU A 120 0.50 -8.60 -7.66
N HIS A 121 -0.08 -9.80 -7.84
CA HIS A 121 -1.40 -9.98 -8.44
C HIS A 121 -2.56 -9.32 -7.66
N VAL A 122 -2.39 -9.08 -6.36
CA VAL A 122 -3.35 -8.37 -5.51
C VAL A 122 -3.22 -6.86 -5.70
N HIS A 123 -2.00 -6.37 -5.90
CA HIS A 123 -1.73 -4.94 -6.15
C HIS A 123 -2.38 -4.42 -7.43
N LEU A 124 -2.60 -5.28 -8.43
CA LEU A 124 -3.35 -4.92 -9.64
C LEU A 124 -4.77 -4.41 -9.35
N TYR A 125 -5.30 -4.67 -8.15
CA TYR A 125 -6.61 -4.20 -7.69
C TYR A 125 -6.54 -3.06 -6.68
N THR A 126 -5.35 -2.53 -6.40
CA THR A 126 -5.15 -1.38 -5.51
C THR A 126 -5.25 -0.06 -6.27
N TYR A 127 -5.48 1.02 -5.52
CA TYR A 127 -5.63 2.37 -6.05
C TYR A 127 -4.45 2.78 -6.95
N ASP A 128 -3.24 2.50 -6.52
CA ASP A 128 -2.02 2.95 -7.18
C ASP A 128 -1.88 2.41 -8.60
N LEU A 129 -2.31 1.17 -8.85
CA LEU A 129 -2.18 0.58 -10.17
C LEU A 129 -3.34 0.87 -11.11
N PHE A 130 -4.57 0.97 -10.61
CA PHE A 130 -5.67 1.17 -11.54
C PHE A 130 -6.25 2.60 -11.56
N ALA A 131 -5.92 3.46 -10.59
CA ALA A 131 -6.42 4.82 -10.51
C ALA A 131 -5.35 5.90 -10.72
N GLU A 132 -4.09 5.64 -10.37
CA GLU A 132 -2.98 6.56 -10.62
C GLU A 132 -2.49 6.46 -12.07
N LYS A 133 -2.13 7.60 -12.66
CA LYS A 133 -1.48 7.68 -13.98
C LYS A 133 0.02 7.82 -13.82
N ILE A 134 0.78 7.51 -14.89
CA ILE A 134 2.22 7.77 -14.91
C ILE A 134 2.43 9.24 -15.28
N GLY A 135 2.83 10.02 -14.29
CA GLY A 135 3.28 11.39 -14.43
C GLY A 135 4.54 11.62 -13.60
N GLN A 136 5.02 12.85 -13.59
CA GLN A 136 6.20 13.24 -12.82
C GLN A 136 6.09 12.86 -11.34
N LYS A 137 4.89 12.99 -10.75
CA LYS A 137 4.61 12.60 -9.36
C LYS A 137 4.97 11.14 -9.09
N LEU A 138 4.50 10.22 -9.95
CA LEU A 138 4.73 8.79 -9.77
C LEU A 138 6.19 8.41 -10.06
N VAL A 139 6.75 8.94 -11.15
CA VAL A 139 8.15 8.67 -11.52
C VAL A 139 9.09 9.14 -10.42
N TRP A 140 8.91 10.39 -9.94
CA TRP A 140 9.70 10.92 -8.83
C TRP A 140 9.46 10.14 -7.54
N GLY A 141 8.20 9.76 -7.28
CA GLY A 141 7.82 8.91 -6.16
C GLY A 141 8.57 7.59 -6.14
N CYS A 142 8.62 6.88 -7.27
CA CYS A 142 9.28 5.57 -7.36
C CYS A 142 10.82 5.66 -7.37
N LEU A 143 11.40 6.68 -8.01
CA LEU A 143 12.86 6.76 -8.19
C LEU A 143 13.60 7.45 -7.05
N PHE A 144 12.94 8.37 -6.34
CA PHE A 144 13.56 9.16 -5.26
C PHE A 144 12.82 9.01 -3.94
N PHE A 145 11.51 9.29 -3.93
CA PHE A 145 10.78 9.35 -2.69
C PHE A 145 10.70 7.98 -2.01
N TYR A 146 10.28 6.96 -2.72
CA TYR A 146 10.16 5.60 -2.19
C TYR A 146 11.51 5.04 -1.69
N PRO A 147 12.60 5.05 -2.51
CA PRO A 147 13.88 4.48 -2.08
C PRO A 147 14.54 5.16 -0.88
N TYR A 148 14.32 6.46 -0.69
CA TYR A 148 15.03 7.22 0.34
C TYR A 148 14.14 7.62 1.51
N PHE A 149 12.93 8.05 1.23
CA PHE A 149 12.03 8.55 2.28
C PHE A 149 11.46 7.43 3.14
N TYR A 150 11.10 6.28 2.56
CA TYR A 150 10.59 5.16 3.36
C TYR A 150 11.67 4.60 4.27
N GLY A 151 12.92 4.58 3.80
CA GLY A 151 14.09 4.18 4.57
C GLY A 151 14.69 5.28 5.45
N ILE A 152 14.01 6.42 5.68
CA ILE A 152 14.58 7.56 6.41
C ILE A 152 15.10 7.21 7.80
N GLY A 153 14.46 6.22 8.46
CA GLY A 153 14.89 5.75 9.78
C GLY A 153 16.27 5.11 9.80
N VAL A 154 16.67 4.44 8.70
CA VAL A 154 17.93 3.69 8.69
C VAL A 154 19.15 4.56 8.94
N ARG A 155 19.14 5.82 8.50
CA ARG A 155 20.24 6.75 8.74
C ARG A 155 20.50 6.98 10.21
N TYR A 156 19.43 7.02 11.02
CA TYR A 156 19.51 7.20 12.47
C TYR A 156 20.01 5.97 13.21
N LEU A 157 20.09 4.83 12.54
CA LEU A 157 20.68 3.61 13.10
C LEU A 157 22.20 3.55 12.89
N VAL A 158 22.73 4.31 11.94
CA VAL A 158 24.17 4.34 11.62
C VAL A 158 24.91 5.41 12.41
N ASP A 159 24.34 6.62 12.51
CA ASP A 159 25.04 7.85 12.93
C ASP A 159 25.32 7.96 14.45
N ASN A 160 24.93 6.98 15.29
CA ASN A 160 25.09 7.11 16.75
C ASN A 160 25.79 5.90 17.36
N GLU A 161 26.99 6.11 17.84
CA GLU A 161 27.73 5.13 18.66
C GLU A 161 27.22 5.12 20.10
N GLY A 162 27.17 3.94 20.72
CA GLY A 162 26.97 3.80 22.17
C GLY A 162 25.55 3.96 22.69
N GLN A 163 24.55 3.84 21.83
CA GLN A 163 23.14 3.80 22.22
C GLN A 163 22.76 2.41 22.77
N GLU A 164 21.72 2.35 23.59
CA GLU A 164 21.19 1.09 24.10
C GLU A 164 20.45 0.34 22.98
N GLU A 165 20.76 -0.94 22.86
CA GLU A 165 20.06 -1.81 21.93
C GLU A 165 18.67 -2.18 22.44
N MET A 166 17.76 -2.47 21.52
CA MET A 166 16.44 -3.00 21.87
C MET A 166 16.57 -4.29 22.68
N THR A 167 15.87 -4.31 23.80
CA THR A 167 15.69 -5.52 24.61
C THR A 167 14.89 -6.57 23.84
N ASN A 168 14.99 -7.85 24.22
CA ASN A 168 14.20 -8.92 23.60
C ASN A 168 12.70 -8.64 23.64
N LEU A 169 12.19 -8.00 24.68
CA LEU A 169 10.78 -7.64 24.78
C LEU A 169 10.40 -6.56 23.76
N GLU A 170 11.20 -5.53 23.59
CA GLU A 170 10.97 -4.47 22.60
C GLU A 170 11.02 -5.02 21.17
N VAL A 171 11.97 -5.92 20.88
CA VAL A 171 12.04 -6.64 19.61
C VAL A 171 10.74 -7.39 19.35
N ILE A 172 10.27 -8.20 20.30
CA ILE A 172 9.05 -8.99 20.16
C ILE A 172 7.84 -8.08 19.97
N LEU A 173 7.69 -7.03 20.76
CA LEU A 173 6.57 -6.09 20.66
C LEU A 173 6.59 -5.34 19.33
N ASN A 174 7.74 -4.93 18.84
CA ASN A 174 7.86 -4.24 17.56
C ASN A 174 7.53 -5.15 16.37
N LEU A 175 8.03 -6.39 16.37
CA LEU A 175 7.70 -7.38 15.36
C LEU A 175 6.22 -7.75 15.39
N ALA A 176 5.63 -7.89 16.58
CA ALA A 176 4.19 -8.13 16.74
C ALA A 176 3.36 -6.96 16.18
N MET A 177 3.75 -5.71 16.46
CA MET A 177 3.11 -4.51 15.92
C MET A 177 3.19 -4.48 14.39
N PHE A 178 4.37 -4.74 13.82
CA PHE A 178 4.57 -4.80 12.37
C PHE A 178 3.69 -5.87 11.71
N LEU A 179 3.69 -7.09 12.26
CA LEU A 179 2.90 -8.21 11.74
C LEU A 179 1.39 -7.96 11.88
N CYS A 180 0.93 -7.35 12.97
CA CYS A 180 -0.46 -6.93 13.11
C CYS A 180 -0.86 -5.95 12.01
N GLY A 181 -0.04 -4.93 11.75
CA GLY A 181 -0.26 -3.98 10.65
C GLY A 181 -0.30 -4.70 9.30
N TRP A 182 0.62 -5.61 9.06
CA TRP A 182 0.67 -6.42 7.85
C TRP A 182 -0.58 -7.29 7.66
N ILE A 183 -1.04 -7.98 8.70
CA ILE A 183 -2.26 -8.80 8.66
C ILE A 183 -3.47 -7.93 8.30
N MET A 184 -3.59 -6.73 8.89
CA MET A 184 -4.70 -5.81 8.59
C MET A 184 -4.64 -5.33 7.14
N THR A 185 -3.49 -4.89 6.66
CA THR A 185 -3.31 -4.41 5.28
C THR A 185 -3.52 -5.53 4.28
N ARG A 186 -2.74 -6.60 4.41
CA ARG A 186 -2.75 -7.71 3.46
C ARG A 186 -4.06 -8.49 3.52
N GLY A 187 -4.58 -8.75 4.70
CA GLY A 187 -5.85 -9.46 4.91
C GLY A 187 -7.02 -8.73 4.28
N ALA A 188 -7.13 -7.41 4.49
CA ALA A 188 -8.18 -6.60 3.87
C ALA A 188 -8.08 -6.61 2.33
N ASN A 189 -6.87 -6.46 1.79
CA ASN A 189 -6.66 -6.47 0.34
C ASN A 189 -6.93 -7.85 -0.27
N LEU A 190 -6.52 -8.95 0.36
CA LEU A 190 -6.80 -10.31 -0.07
C LEU A 190 -8.29 -10.63 -0.03
N GLN A 191 -8.99 -10.29 1.06
CA GLN A 191 -10.43 -10.50 1.17
C GLN A 191 -11.18 -9.81 0.05
N LYS A 192 -10.83 -8.57 -0.26
CA LYS A 192 -11.40 -7.81 -1.38
C LYS A 192 -11.06 -8.42 -2.74
N TYR A 193 -9.84 -8.91 -2.91
CA TYR A 193 -9.37 -9.58 -4.13
C TYR A 193 -10.17 -10.86 -4.40
N TYR A 194 -10.35 -11.74 -3.41
CA TYR A 194 -11.10 -12.98 -3.56
C TYR A 194 -12.58 -12.73 -3.85
N LEU A 195 -13.22 -11.75 -3.17
CA LEU A 195 -14.59 -11.38 -3.49
C LEU A 195 -14.74 -10.90 -4.95
N LYS A 196 -13.77 -10.15 -5.46
CA LYS A 196 -13.82 -9.70 -6.86
C LYS A 196 -13.65 -10.84 -7.86
N ARG A 197 -12.89 -11.87 -7.52
CA ARG A 197 -12.71 -13.05 -8.37
C ARG A 197 -13.90 -14.00 -8.31
N ASN A 198 -14.46 -14.19 -7.13
CA ASN A 198 -15.55 -15.12 -6.86
C ASN A 198 -16.66 -14.41 -6.07
N PRO A 199 -17.53 -13.60 -6.73
CA PRO A 199 -18.52 -12.77 -6.04
C PRO A 199 -19.57 -13.55 -5.24
N ASP A 200 -19.80 -14.81 -5.59
CA ASP A 200 -20.80 -15.67 -4.94
C ASP A 200 -20.23 -16.53 -3.82
N GLN A 201 -18.93 -16.45 -3.57
CA GLN A 201 -18.27 -17.17 -2.49
C GLN A 201 -18.64 -16.55 -1.14
N LYS A 202 -19.26 -17.34 -0.26
CA LYS A 202 -19.74 -16.88 1.04
C LYS A 202 -18.63 -16.79 2.11
N PHE A 203 -17.57 -17.56 1.94
CA PHE A 203 -16.43 -17.63 2.88
C PHE A 203 -15.12 -17.59 2.13
N VAL A 204 -14.11 -17.05 2.78
CA VAL A 204 -12.73 -17.05 2.29
C VAL A 204 -11.78 -17.44 3.40
N THR A 205 -10.78 -18.26 3.09
CA THR A 205 -9.69 -18.57 4.03
C THR A 205 -8.44 -17.82 3.61
N LEU A 206 -7.95 -16.98 4.51
CA LEU A 206 -6.74 -16.18 4.33
C LEU A 206 -5.61 -16.74 5.20
N PHE A 207 -4.39 -16.61 4.75
CA PHE A 207 -3.20 -17.07 5.48
C PHE A 207 -3.31 -18.53 5.99
N VAL A 208 -4.04 -19.37 5.26
CA VAL A 208 -4.33 -20.78 5.56
C VAL A 208 -5.21 -21.02 6.80
N VAL A 209 -5.25 -20.08 7.74
CA VAL A 209 -5.89 -20.26 9.06
C VAL A 209 -7.09 -19.33 9.32
N LEU A 210 -7.13 -18.17 8.67
CA LEU A 210 -8.14 -17.16 8.93
C LEU A 210 -9.36 -17.36 8.02
N HIS A 211 -10.41 -17.98 8.55
CA HIS A 211 -11.65 -18.23 7.84
C HIS A 211 -12.67 -17.09 8.09
N LEU A 212 -13.02 -16.36 7.02
CA LEU A 212 -13.87 -15.17 7.08
C LEU A 212 -15.12 -15.33 6.25
N SER A 213 -16.27 -14.85 6.78
CA SER A 213 -17.49 -14.69 5.98
C SER A 213 -17.35 -13.51 5.02
N GLN A 214 -17.98 -13.62 3.86
CA GLN A 214 -18.04 -12.56 2.83
C GLN A 214 -19.48 -12.05 2.71
N GLN A 215 -19.94 -11.30 3.71
CA GLN A 215 -21.24 -10.63 3.65
C GLN A 215 -21.12 -9.35 2.83
N THR A 216 -22.16 -9.07 2.03
CA THR A 216 -22.15 -7.93 1.12
C THR A 216 -23.49 -7.20 1.13
N VAL A 217 -23.45 -5.87 0.98
CA VAL A 217 -24.62 -5.05 0.69
C VAL A 217 -24.79 -4.98 -0.83
N PRO A 218 -26.01 -5.26 -1.36
CA PRO A 218 -26.29 -5.13 -2.79
C PRO A 218 -26.25 -3.67 -3.22
N GLY A 219 -25.35 -3.34 -4.12
CA GLY A 219 -25.28 -2.02 -4.77
C GLY A 219 -25.97 -2.04 -6.15
N THR A 220 -26.06 -0.86 -6.77
CA THR A 220 -26.69 -0.70 -8.10
C THR A 220 -26.00 -1.51 -9.20
N LYS A 221 -24.68 -1.63 -9.14
CA LYS A 221 -23.86 -2.35 -10.13
C LYS A 221 -22.97 -3.41 -9.50
N ARG A 222 -22.60 -3.26 -8.22
CA ARG A 222 -21.67 -4.13 -7.51
C ARG A 222 -22.07 -4.26 -6.05
N ARG A 223 -21.65 -5.35 -5.41
CA ARG A 223 -21.83 -5.58 -3.98
C ARG A 223 -20.71 -4.89 -3.18
N VAL A 224 -21.05 -4.36 -2.02
CA VAL A 224 -20.10 -3.78 -1.05
C VAL A 224 -19.80 -4.82 0.01
N LEU A 225 -18.55 -5.17 0.21
CA LEU A 225 -18.12 -6.08 1.28
C LEU A 225 -18.24 -5.40 2.65
N CYS A 226 -18.97 -6.01 3.57
CA CYS A 226 -19.28 -5.44 4.90
C CYS A 226 -18.96 -6.36 6.08
N SER A 227 -18.12 -7.40 5.85
CA SER A 227 -17.72 -8.36 6.90
C SER A 227 -16.20 -8.56 6.91
N GLY A 228 -15.71 -9.28 7.94
CA GLY A 228 -14.29 -9.50 8.14
C GLY A 228 -13.55 -8.19 8.33
N PHE A 229 -12.43 -7.99 7.65
CA PHE A 229 -11.65 -6.76 7.73
C PHE A 229 -12.45 -5.50 7.34
N TRP A 230 -13.32 -5.62 6.32
CA TRP A 230 -14.16 -4.52 5.83
C TRP A 230 -15.42 -4.28 6.67
N GLY A 231 -15.68 -5.12 7.67
CA GLY A 231 -16.70 -4.93 8.70
C GLY A 231 -16.17 -4.19 9.94
N VAL A 232 -14.85 -4.10 10.09
CA VAL A 232 -14.21 -3.42 11.24
C VAL A 232 -14.05 -1.92 10.95
N SER A 233 -13.52 -1.59 9.78
CA SER A 233 -13.34 -0.22 9.30
C SER A 233 -13.39 -0.20 7.77
N ARG A 234 -13.84 0.92 7.19
CA ARG A 234 -13.94 1.10 5.74
C ARG A 234 -12.60 1.10 5.02
N HIS A 235 -11.53 1.42 5.75
CA HIS A 235 -10.15 1.44 5.26
C HIS A 235 -9.17 0.86 6.28
N LEU A 236 -9.46 -0.36 6.77
CA LEU A 236 -8.58 -1.04 7.72
C LEU A 236 -7.19 -1.31 7.15
N ASN A 237 -7.09 -1.47 5.82
CA ASN A 237 -5.82 -1.57 5.14
C ASN A 237 -4.96 -0.30 5.31
N TYR A 238 -5.55 0.90 5.34
CA TYR A 238 -4.81 2.14 5.59
C TYR A 238 -4.33 2.23 7.03
N PHE A 239 -5.16 1.79 7.97
CA PHE A 239 -4.73 1.69 9.37
C PHE A 239 -3.55 0.72 9.53
N GLY A 240 -3.61 -0.44 8.87
CA GLY A 240 -2.51 -1.40 8.85
C GLY A 240 -1.20 -0.81 8.31
N GLU A 241 -1.25 -0.02 7.24
CA GLU A 241 -0.07 0.68 6.69
C GLU A 241 0.52 1.68 7.69
N ILE A 242 -0.32 2.45 8.39
CA ILE A 242 0.13 3.39 9.43
C ILE A 242 0.82 2.64 10.57
N VAL A 243 0.24 1.52 11.01
CA VAL A 243 0.81 0.67 12.07
C VAL A 243 2.17 0.10 11.64
N GLN A 244 2.28 -0.43 10.41
CA GLN A 244 3.56 -0.91 9.87
C GLN A 244 4.60 0.20 9.79
N ALA A 245 4.24 1.36 9.24
CA ALA A 245 5.15 2.51 9.15
C ALA A 245 5.62 2.98 10.53
N THR A 246 4.74 2.92 11.55
CA THR A 246 5.10 3.22 12.94
C THR A 246 6.08 2.19 13.48
N ALA A 247 5.84 0.90 13.25
CA ALA A 247 6.76 -0.16 13.64
C ALA A 247 8.14 -0.03 12.99
N LEU A 248 8.22 0.48 11.76
CA LEU A 248 9.47 0.78 11.08
C LEU A 248 10.20 2.01 11.66
N ALA A 249 9.49 2.96 12.26
CA ALA A 249 10.11 4.13 12.89
C ALA A 249 10.66 3.85 14.28
N VAL A 250 10.05 2.91 15.03
CA VAL A 250 10.37 2.63 16.45
C VAL A 250 11.83 2.20 16.67
N PRO A 251 12.43 1.24 15.93
CA PRO A 251 13.81 0.83 16.15
C PRO A 251 14.80 1.99 16.02
N SER A 252 14.57 2.87 15.05
CA SER A 252 15.42 4.04 14.82
C SER A 252 15.25 5.09 15.90
N TYR A 253 14.04 5.27 16.43
CA TYR A 253 13.77 6.17 17.55
C TYR A 253 14.41 5.66 18.85
N LEU A 254 14.25 4.39 19.17
CA LEU A 254 14.83 3.80 20.38
C LEU A 254 16.36 3.87 20.36
N TRP A 255 16.98 3.73 19.18
CA TRP A 255 18.41 3.84 19.01
C TRP A 255 18.94 5.27 19.13
N SER A 256 18.30 6.24 18.47
CA SER A 256 18.84 7.61 18.31
C SER A 256 18.17 8.66 19.20
N GLY A 257 17.03 8.37 19.80
CA GLY A 257 16.18 9.36 20.48
C GLY A 257 15.53 10.39 19.54
N SER A 258 15.78 10.31 18.23
CA SER A 258 15.27 11.26 17.25
C SER A 258 13.82 10.95 16.83
N LEU A 259 12.96 11.98 16.76
CA LEU A 259 11.60 11.85 16.26
C LEU A 259 11.50 11.87 14.74
N VAL A 260 12.59 12.14 14.01
CA VAL A 260 12.57 12.24 12.55
C VAL A 260 12.08 10.95 11.86
N PRO A 261 12.41 9.73 12.31
CA PRO A 261 11.85 8.52 11.74
C PRO A 261 10.31 8.48 11.67
N PHE A 262 9.62 9.16 12.59
CA PHE A 262 8.16 9.25 12.60
C PHE A 262 7.58 10.15 11.51
N VAL A 263 8.39 10.87 10.76
CA VAL A 263 7.93 11.61 9.57
C VAL A 263 7.32 10.64 8.54
N TYR A 264 7.79 9.40 8.47
CA TYR A 264 7.23 8.37 7.58
C TYR A 264 5.78 7.96 7.94
N PRO A 265 5.45 7.52 9.16
CA PRO A 265 4.05 7.26 9.52
C PRO A 265 3.17 8.51 9.49
N ILE A 266 3.69 9.70 9.83
CA ILE A 266 2.95 10.97 9.70
C ILE A 266 2.58 11.24 8.24
N TYR A 267 3.50 11.00 7.31
CA TYR A 267 3.22 11.10 5.88
C TYR A 267 2.06 10.16 5.46
N TYR A 268 2.04 8.92 5.94
CA TYR A 268 0.93 8.00 5.66
C TYR A 268 -0.41 8.47 6.24
N ILE A 269 -0.40 9.01 7.45
CA ILE A 269 -1.61 9.61 8.04
C ILE A 269 -2.16 10.70 7.13
N LEU A 270 -1.33 11.66 6.74
CA LEU A 270 -1.73 12.78 5.87
C LEU A 270 -2.17 12.30 4.48
N LEU A 271 -1.47 11.34 3.90
CA LEU A 271 -1.82 10.73 2.61
C LEU A 271 -3.20 10.07 2.65
N PHE A 272 -3.46 9.26 3.67
CA PHE A 272 -4.71 8.50 3.75
C PHE A 272 -5.89 9.37 4.18
N LEU A 273 -5.70 10.40 4.98
CA LEU A 273 -6.74 11.40 5.26
C LEU A 273 -7.24 12.05 3.97
N GLY A 274 -6.34 12.40 3.05
CA GLY A 274 -6.71 12.91 1.74
C GLY A 274 -7.42 11.86 0.87
N ARG A 275 -6.89 10.63 0.82
CA ARG A 275 -7.42 9.52 -0.01
C ARG A 275 -8.84 9.10 0.42
N VAL A 276 -9.10 8.95 1.71
CA VAL A 276 -10.42 8.54 2.23
C VAL A 276 -11.53 9.44 1.72
N HIS A 277 -11.29 10.75 1.65
CA HIS A 277 -12.28 11.71 1.19
C HIS A 277 -12.64 11.53 -0.30
N ASP A 278 -11.67 11.19 -1.12
CA ASP A 278 -11.87 10.90 -2.54
C ASP A 278 -12.47 9.51 -2.75
N ASP A 279 -12.06 8.52 -1.96
CA ASP A 279 -12.58 7.15 -2.02
C ASP A 279 -14.07 7.10 -1.63
N ASP A 280 -14.50 7.82 -0.60
CA ASP A 280 -15.91 7.91 -0.20
C ASP A 280 -16.78 8.39 -1.37
N LYS A 281 -16.36 9.46 -2.08
CA LYS A 281 -17.08 9.99 -3.26
C LYS A 281 -17.12 8.99 -4.43
N ILE A 282 -16.00 8.31 -4.65
CA ILE A 282 -15.88 7.32 -5.72
C ILE A 282 -16.75 6.10 -5.41
N CYS A 283 -16.74 5.64 -4.16
CA CYS A 283 -17.53 4.50 -3.71
C CYS A 283 -19.03 4.81 -3.75
N GLU A 284 -19.46 5.99 -3.30
CA GLU A 284 -20.86 6.42 -3.42
C GLU A 284 -21.35 6.38 -4.88
N LYS A 285 -20.53 6.89 -5.80
CA LYS A 285 -20.87 6.88 -7.25
C LYS A 285 -20.86 5.48 -7.85
N LYS A 286 -19.99 4.60 -7.37
CA LYS A 286 -19.81 3.21 -7.86
C LYS A 286 -20.88 2.26 -7.37
N TYR A 287 -21.21 2.33 -6.09
CA TYR A 287 -22.15 1.39 -5.45
C TYR A 287 -23.58 1.92 -5.41
N GLY A 288 -23.76 3.24 -5.58
CA GLY A 288 -25.03 3.96 -5.44
C GLY A 288 -25.19 4.50 -4.00
N LYS A 289 -25.81 5.67 -3.90
CA LYS A 289 -25.96 6.41 -2.65
C LYS A 289 -26.63 5.59 -1.52
N LYS A 290 -27.66 4.80 -1.88
CA LYS A 290 -28.39 3.97 -0.92
C LYS A 290 -27.50 2.88 -0.33
N ALA A 291 -26.86 2.06 -1.18
CA ALA A 291 -26.01 0.95 -0.73
C ALA A 291 -24.75 1.43 0.01
N TRP A 292 -24.16 2.54 -0.45
CA TRP A 292 -23.02 3.14 0.23
C TRP A 292 -23.42 3.71 1.61
N GLY A 293 -24.57 4.38 1.72
CA GLY A 293 -25.12 4.87 2.99
C GLY A 293 -25.42 3.75 3.98
N GLU A 294 -26.02 2.63 3.50
CA GLU A 294 -26.28 1.44 4.30
C GLU A 294 -24.98 0.82 4.83
N TYR A 295 -23.97 0.67 3.98
CA TYR A 295 -22.65 0.21 4.39
C TYR A 295 -22.00 1.14 5.42
N CYS A 296 -22.04 2.47 5.21
CA CYS A 296 -21.52 3.44 6.17
C CYS A 296 -22.23 3.41 7.52
N GLY A 297 -23.54 3.07 7.52
CA GLY A 297 -24.30 2.86 8.75
C GLY A 297 -23.88 1.62 9.54
N MET A 298 -23.53 0.52 8.82
CA MET A 298 -23.02 -0.70 9.43
C MET A 298 -21.56 -0.58 9.87
N VAL A 299 -20.74 0.12 9.10
CA VAL A 299 -19.29 0.30 9.34
C VAL A 299 -18.98 1.80 9.45
N PRO A 300 -19.23 2.41 10.63
CA PRO A 300 -19.11 3.86 10.81
C PRO A 300 -17.67 4.37 10.73
N TYR A 301 -16.70 3.55 11.14
CA TYR A 301 -15.30 3.95 11.22
C TYR A 301 -14.65 4.00 9.84
N ARG A 302 -13.94 5.09 9.57
CA ARG A 302 -13.25 5.30 8.27
C ARG A 302 -11.90 4.60 8.21
N ILE A 303 -11.01 4.91 9.15
CA ILE A 303 -9.67 4.31 9.23
C ILE A 303 -9.48 3.62 10.56
N VAL A 304 -9.54 4.37 11.68
CA VAL A 304 -9.21 3.86 13.01
C VAL A 304 -10.48 3.32 13.69
N PRO A 305 -10.54 2.00 13.95
CA PRO A 305 -11.69 1.42 14.64
C PRO A 305 -11.93 2.07 16.00
N GLY A 306 -13.17 2.40 16.30
CA GLY A 306 -13.56 3.03 17.57
C GLY A 306 -13.32 4.54 17.66
N VAL A 307 -12.62 5.15 16.71
CA VAL A 307 -12.24 6.58 16.76
C VAL A 307 -12.81 7.36 15.59
N TRP A 308 -12.47 6.96 14.37
CA TRP A 308 -12.85 7.71 13.15
C TRP A 308 -12.97 6.84 11.91
#